data_3464ee93ab0d580ba7d37de52b58540d
#
_entry.id   3464ee93ab0d580ba7d37de52b58540d
#
_cell.length_a   1.000
_cell.length_b   1.000
_cell.length_c   1.000
_cell.angle_alpha   90.00
_cell.angle_beta   90.00
_cell.angle_gamma   90.00
#
_symmetry.space_group_name_H-M   'P 1'
#
loop_
_entity.id
_entity.type
_entity.pdbx_description
1 polymer ?
#
loop_
_entity_poly.entity_id
_entity_poly.type
_entity_poly.pdbx_seq_one_letter_code
_entity_poly.pdbx_strand_id
1 'polypeptide(L)'
;MALNNFSIVFPGQGSQYPGMLVQYIENLPLFKSTFDKSSDLLGTDLIRLLKQGSKEDLSKTEITQPLMLTSNIALWNQISSLVEKPICLAGHSVGEYAALVAADVLSFEDALSLVIERSRLMQAAVPMGEGGIAAIIGLEEININKICSKISQNPDYLVSAANLNSYNQIVISGTKEGINKAIQECKSSGAKRAIPLPMSVPAHCMLMKGAADKFSDSLDKAKFSEPKIPVILNVDSLLETNPERIRTKLIEQIYNPVRWLDTIKSMTEMKVTTIIECGPSKVLCGLIKRISSEIKTIDLDSFDNYLNLSNAERV
;
A
#
# COMPACT_ATOMS: atom_id res chain seq x y z
N MET A 1 -27.52 -2.22 -5.82
CA MET A 1 -27.07 -1.04 -6.59
C MET A 1 -26.02 -1.52 -7.56
N ALA A 2 -26.32 -1.62 -8.86
CA ALA A 2 -25.34 -2.09 -9.82
C ALA A 2 -24.10 -1.16 -9.80
N LEU A 3 -22.94 -1.75 -9.53
CA LEU A 3 -21.66 -1.04 -9.56
C LEU A 3 -21.16 -0.99 -11.01
N ASN A 4 -21.53 0.06 -11.74
CA ASN A 4 -21.02 0.27 -13.08
C ASN A 4 -19.70 1.06 -13.04
N ASN A 5 -18.75 0.72 -13.91
CA ASN A 5 -17.47 1.43 -14.07
C ASN A 5 -16.72 1.63 -12.75
N PHE A 6 -16.52 0.55 -12.00
CA PHE A 6 -15.80 0.59 -10.74
C PHE A 6 -14.42 -0.07 -10.80
N SER A 7 -13.57 0.31 -9.85
CA SER A 7 -12.25 -0.30 -9.58
C SER A 7 -12.10 -0.58 -8.09
N ILE A 8 -11.15 -1.45 -7.76
CA ILE A 8 -10.85 -1.80 -6.37
C ILE A 8 -9.41 -1.43 -6.07
N VAL A 9 -9.21 -0.85 -4.89
CA VAL A 9 -7.88 -0.48 -4.40
C VAL A 9 -7.60 -1.11 -3.04
N PHE A 10 -6.34 -1.45 -2.80
CA PHE A 10 -5.89 -2.12 -1.60
C PHE A 10 -4.93 -1.22 -0.82
N PRO A 11 -5.23 -0.88 0.46
CA PRO A 11 -4.37 -0.03 1.26
C PRO A 11 -3.08 -0.74 1.68
N GLY A 12 -2.06 0.05 1.98
CA GLY A 12 -0.77 -0.38 2.49
C GLY A 12 -0.56 -0.06 3.96
N GLN A 13 0.71 -0.09 4.38
CA GLN A 13 1.14 0.28 5.72
C GLN A 13 0.72 1.72 6.07
N GLY A 14 0.20 1.91 7.28
CA GLY A 14 -0.39 3.15 7.76
C GLY A 14 -1.91 3.12 7.86
N SER A 15 -2.55 2.06 7.33
CA SER A 15 -4.00 1.85 7.43
C SER A 15 -4.40 0.91 8.57
N GLN A 16 -3.43 0.21 9.21
CA GLN A 16 -3.69 -0.67 10.34
C GLN A 16 -3.97 0.10 11.63
N TYR A 17 -4.88 -0.44 12.44
CA TYR A 17 -5.16 0.07 13.79
C TYR A 17 -5.66 -1.06 14.71
N PRO A 18 -5.48 -0.94 16.04
CA PRO A 18 -6.00 -1.92 16.99
C PRO A 18 -7.52 -2.08 16.89
N GLY A 19 -8.00 -3.31 16.83
CA GLY A 19 -9.42 -3.62 16.73
C GLY A 19 -10.01 -3.54 15.32
N MET A 20 -9.22 -3.23 14.28
CA MET A 20 -9.71 -3.22 12.89
C MET A 20 -10.31 -4.58 12.50
N LEU A 21 -11.39 -4.56 11.73
CA LEU A 21 -12.01 -5.75 11.12
C LEU A 21 -12.47 -6.86 12.10
N VAL A 22 -12.55 -6.58 13.40
CA VAL A 22 -12.96 -7.57 14.43
C VAL A 22 -14.37 -8.10 14.14
N GLN A 23 -15.30 -7.26 13.69
CA GLN A 23 -16.65 -7.70 13.32
C GLN A 23 -16.65 -8.72 12.18
N TYR A 24 -15.74 -8.60 11.21
CA TYR A 24 -15.57 -9.59 10.14
C TYR A 24 -15.05 -10.92 10.69
N ILE A 25 -14.06 -10.88 11.57
CA ILE A 25 -13.48 -12.07 12.21
C ILE A 25 -14.55 -12.84 13.01
N GLU A 26 -15.43 -12.12 13.69
CA GLU A 26 -16.47 -12.72 14.57
C GLU A 26 -17.68 -13.25 13.81
N ASN A 27 -18.01 -12.69 12.65
CA ASN A 27 -19.23 -13.01 11.92
C ASN A 27 -19.01 -13.84 10.64
N LEU A 28 -17.78 -13.89 10.10
CA LEU A 28 -17.51 -14.50 8.81
C LEU A 28 -16.42 -15.59 8.91
N PRO A 29 -16.78 -16.88 8.91
CA PRO A 29 -15.82 -17.99 9.06
C PRO A 29 -14.72 -17.99 7.98
N LEU A 30 -15.06 -17.69 6.72
CA LEU A 30 -14.08 -17.62 5.64
C LEU A 30 -13.08 -16.48 5.86
N PHE A 31 -13.53 -15.33 6.38
CA PHE A 31 -12.65 -14.22 6.74
C PHE A 31 -11.65 -14.66 7.82
N LYS A 32 -12.16 -15.27 8.88
CA LYS A 32 -11.33 -15.79 9.99
C LYS A 32 -10.31 -16.81 9.50
N SER A 33 -10.69 -17.74 8.62
CA SER A 33 -9.79 -18.79 8.12
C SER A 33 -8.60 -18.25 7.35
N THR A 34 -8.75 -17.09 6.67
CA THR A 34 -7.63 -16.40 6.00
C THR A 34 -6.61 -15.90 7.02
N PHE A 35 -7.07 -15.39 8.17
CA PHE A 35 -6.20 -14.96 9.27
C PHE A 35 -5.52 -16.13 9.98
N ASP A 36 -6.25 -17.23 10.21
CA ASP A 36 -5.69 -18.45 10.81
C ASP A 36 -4.52 -18.98 9.95
N LYS A 37 -4.74 -19.10 8.63
CA LYS A 37 -3.71 -19.54 7.67
C LYS A 37 -2.47 -18.62 7.65
N SER A 38 -2.69 -17.32 7.70
CA SER A 38 -1.59 -16.35 7.75
C SER A 38 -0.83 -16.40 9.08
N SER A 39 -1.54 -16.63 10.18
CA SER A 39 -0.95 -16.80 11.51
C SER A 39 -0.02 -17.99 11.56
N ASP A 40 -0.43 -19.13 10.96
CA ASP A 40 0.39 -20.33 10.86
C ASP A 40 1.68 -20.09 10.06
N LEU A 41 1.58 -19.43 8.91
CA LEU A 41 2.73 -19.13 8.05
C LEU A 41 3.70 -18.12 8.69
N LEU A 42 3.15 -17.12 9.39
CA LEU A 42 3.96 -16.08 10.07
C LEU A 42 4.52 -16.56 11.43
N GLY A 43 3.95 -17.62 12.00
CA GLY A 43 4.27 -18.05 13.38
C GLY A 43 3.82 -17.03 14.45
N THR A 44 2.79 -16.22 14.12
CA THR A 44 2.28 -15.14 14.99
C THR A 44 0.76 -15.12 14.93
N ASP A 45 0.09 -15.17 16.06
CA ASP A 45 -1.37 -15.07 16.15
C ASP A 45 -1.84 -13.64 15.79
N LEU A 46 -2.19 -13.45 14.51
CA LEU A 46 -2.62 -12.16 13.98
C LEU A 46 -3.97 -11.72 14.57
N ILE A 47 -4.88 -12.66 14.88
CA ILE A 47 -6.18 -12.34 15.47
C ILE A 47 -6.00 -11.80 16.89
N ARG A 48 -5.17 -12.46 17.69
CA ARG A 48 -4.84 -11.99 19.03
C ARG A 48 -4.15 -10.62 18.96
N LEU A 49 -3.23 -10.45 18.04
CA LEU A 49 -2.52 -9.19 17.84
C LEU A 49 -3.47 -8.04 17.47
N LEU A 50 -4.45 -8.28 16.60
CA LEU A 50 -5.48 -7.28 16.27
C LEU A 50 -6.36 -6.91 17.47
N LYS A 51 -6.77 -7.91 18.28
CA LYS A 51 -7.68 -7.68 19.41
C LYS A 51 -7.00 -7.08 20.63
N GLN A 52 -5.72 -7.34 20.84
CA GLN A 52 -5.01 -7.04 22.09
C GLN A 52 -3.67 -6.31 21.90
N GLY A 53 -3.15 -6.23 20.67
CA GLY A 53 -1.88 -5.59 20.36
C GLY A 53 -1.95 -4.06 20.49
N SER A 54 -0.84 -3.47 20.86
CA SER A 54 -0.69 -2.01 20.88
C SER A 54 -0.53 -1.46 19.46
N LYS A 55 -0.66 -0.13 19.32
CA LYS A 55 -0.36 0.54 18.05
C LYS A 55 1.09 0.33 17.63
N GLU A 56 2.03 0.29 18.59
CA GLU A 56 3.44 0.04 18.34
C GLU A 56 3.66 -1.37 17.78
N ASP A 57 3.00 -2.40 18.33
CA ASP A 57 3.12 -3.77 17.84
C ASP A 57 2.63 -3.88 16.39
N LEU A 58 1.49 -3.28 16.08
CA LEU A 58 0.94 -3.24 14.74
C LEU A 58 1.76 -2.40 13.75
N SER A 59 2.65 -1.51 14.24
CA SER A 59 3.46 -0.62 13.40
C SER A 59 4.82 -1.19 13.01
N LYS A 60 5.22 -2.34 13.58
CA LYS A 60 6.44 -3.05 13.18
C LYS A 60 6.28 -3.54 11.74
N THR A 61 7.17 -3.15 10.84
CA THR A 61 6.99 -3.40 9.40
C THR A 61 6.87 -4.89 9.06
N GLU A 62 7.57 -5.75 9.82
CA GLU A 62 7.51 -7.22 9.69
C GLU A 62 6.16 -7.82 10.11
N ILE A 63 5.38 -7.09 10.90
CA ILE A 63 4.01 -7.43 11.28
C ILE A 63 3.01 -6.73 10.36
N THR A 64 3.20 -5.43 10.13
CA THR A 64 2.25 -4.61 9.37
C THR A 64 2.05 -5.12 7.95
N GLN A 65 3.13 -5.46 7.24
CA GLN A 65 3.01 -5.84 5.84
C GLN A 65 2.22 -7.15 5.64
N PRO A 66 2.56 -8.26 6.33
CA PRO A 66 1.75 -9.48 6.25
C PRO A 66 0.32 -9.28 6.74
N LEU A 67 0.12 -8.50 7.80
CA LEU A 67 -1.20 -8.19 8.34
C LEU A 67 -2.08 -7.44 7.33
N MET A 68 -1.52 -6.45 6.62
CA MET A 68 -2.23 -5.71 5.59
C MET A 68 -2.61 -6.58 4.40
N LEU A 69 -1.68 -7.41 3.91
CA LEU A 69 -1.99 -8.37 2.85
C LEU A 69 -3.12 -9.32 3.26
N THR A 70 -3.02 -9.91 4.47
CA THR A 70 -4.04 -10.81 5.03
C THR A 70 -5.39 -10.13 5.11
N SER A 71 -5.45 -8.91 5.66
CA SER A 71 -6.67 -8.13 5.81
C SER A 71 -7.33 -7.82 4.47
N ASN A 72 -6.54 -7.37 3.51
CA ASN A 72 -6.99 -7.02 2.17
C ASN A 72 -7.57 -8.25 1.45
N ILE A 73 -6.88 -9.39 1.50
CA ILE A 73 -7.34 -10.63 0.83
C ILE A 73 -8.51 -11.27 1.58
N ALA A 74 -8.54 -11.21 2.91
CA ALA A 74 -9.70 -11.66 3.66
C ALA A 74 -10.97 -10.89 3.27
N LEU A 75 -10.89 -9.57 3.08
CA LEU A 75 -12.00 -8.75 2.56
C LEU A 75 -12.32 -9.06 1.10
N TRP A 76 -11.30 -9.16 0.23
CA TRP A 76 -11.50 -9.53 -1.18
C TRP A 76 -12.27 -10.84 -1.32
N ASN A 77 -11.91 -11.86 -0.57
CA ASN A 77 -12.59 -13.17 -0.57
C ASN A 77 -14.08 -13.06 -0.18
N GLN A 78 -14.49 -12.06 0.59
CA GLN A 78 -15.90 -11.85 0.94
C GLN A 78 -16.70 -11.15 -0.18
N ILE A 79 -16.04 -10.31 -0.99
CA ILE A 79 -16.76 -9.49 -1.97
C ILE A 79 -16.56 -9.96 -3.42
N SER A 80 -15.54 -10.77 -3.70
CA SER A 80 -15.18 -11.16 -5.08
C SER A 80 -16.30 -11.86 -5.85
N SER A 81 -17.18 -12.59 -5.15
CA SER A 81 -18.37 -13.23 -5.73
C SER A 81 -19.60 -12.32 -5.72
N LEU A 82 -19.54 -11.18 -5.02
CA LEU A 82 -20.65 -10.24 -4.85
C LEU A 82 -20.58 -9.04 -5.82
N VAL A 83 -19.48 -8.89 -6.53
CA VAL A 83 -19.29 -7.77 -7.44
C VAL A 83 -18.94 -8.27 -8.84
N GLU A 84 -19.37 -7.54 -9.84
CA GLU A 84 -18.93 -7.78 -11.22
C GLU A 84 -17.41 -7.57 -11.34
N LYS A 85 -16.86 -7.92 -12.49
CA LYS A 85 -15.43 -7.73 -12.76
C LYS A 85 -15.08 -6.24 -12.76
N PRO A 86 -14.18 -5.75 -11.88
CA PRO A 86 -13.76 -4.35 -11.88
C PRO A 86 -12.95 -4.01 -13.14
N ILE A 87 -12.92 -2.73 -13.52
CA ILE A 87 -12.14 -2.22 -14.65
C ILE A 87 -10.66 -2.51 -14.45
N CYS A 88 -10.16 -2.22 -13.26
CA CYS A 88 -8.78 -2.51 -12.86
C CYS A 88 -8.66 -2.60 -11.34
N LEU A 89 -7.51 -3.14 -10.90
CA LEU A 89 -7.09 -3.17 -9.52
C LEU A 89 -5.84 -2.32 -9.34
N ALA A 90 -5.63 -1.79 -8.15
CA ALA A 90 -4.36 -1.19 -7.75
C ALA A 90 -4.16 -1.37 -6.24
N GLY A 91 -2.92 -1.28 -5.78
CA GLY A 91 -2.62 -1.28 -4.36
C GLY A 91 -1.57 -0.24 -4.03
N HIS A 92 -1.60 0.29 -2.80
CA HIS A 92 -0.60 1.25 -2.35
C HIS A 92 0.53 0.51 -1.65
N SER A 93 1.75 0.56 -2.20
CA SER A 93 2.94 -0.12 -1.66
C SER A 93 2.68 -1.63 -1.45
N VAL A 94 2.68 -2.14 -0.22
CA VAL A 94 2.37 -3.56 0.07
C VAL A 94 0.98 -3.97 -0.42
N GLY A 95 0.04 -3.05 -0.52
CA GLY A 95 -1.29 -3.30 -1.10
C GLY A 95 -1.26 -3.77 -2.55
N GLU A 96 -0.18 -3.50 -3.30
CA GLU A 96 -0.01 -3.99 -4.67
C GLU A 96 0.03 -5.52 -4.73
N TYR A 97 0.58 -6.19 -3.71
CA TYR A 97 0.55 -7.65 -3.61
C TYR A 97 -0.88 -8.19 -3.46
N ALA A 98 -1.74 -7.47 -2.72
CA ALA A 98 -3.15 -7.84 -2.64
C ALA A 98 -3.87 -7.66 -3.99
N ALA A 99 -3.56 -6.60 -4.75
CA ALA A 99 -4.08 -6.41 -6.10
C ALA A 99 -3.63 -7.55 -7.04
N LEU A 100 -2.38 -8.01 -6.92
CA LEU A 100 -1.86 -9.13 -7.73
C LEU A 100 -2.50 -10.47 -7.36
N VAL A 101 -2.77 -10.72 -6.07
CA VAL A 101 -3.52 -11.92 -5.64
C VAL A 101 -4.96 -11.85 -6.14
N ALA A 102 -5.63 -10.71 -6.00
CA ALA A 102 -7.00 -10.52 -6.46
C ALA A 102 -7.14 -10.62 -7.99
N ALA A 103 -6.05 -10.37 -8.73
CA ALA A 103 -5.96 -10.54 -10.18
C ALA A 103 -5.54 -11.95 -10.62
N ASP A 104 -5.35 -12.89 -9.70
CA ASP A 104 -4.81 -14.25 -9.94
C ASP A 104 -3.38 -14.27 -10.54
N VAL A 105 -2.59 -13.23 -10.32
CA VAL A 105 -1.17 -13.18 -10.73
C VAL A 105 -0.31 -14.02 -9.79
N LEU A 106 -0.58 -13.92 -8.49
CA LEU A 106 0.09 -14.67 -7.43
C LEU A 106 -0.93 -15.48 -6.62
N SER A 107 -0.52 -16.65 -6.13
CA SER A 107 -1.28 -17.31 -5.06
C SER A 107 -1.19 -16.49 -3.77
N PHE A 108 -2.18 -16.63 -2.88
CA PHE A 108 -2.13 -15.94 -1.59
C PHE A 108 -0.91 -16.37 -0.76
N GLU A 109 -0.57 -17.65 -0.79
CA GLU A 109 0.56 -18.23 -0.08
C GLU A 109 1.91 -17.70 -0.59
N ASP A 110 2.08 -17.62 -1.92
CA ASP A 110 3.29 -17.04 -2.52
C ASP A 110 3.40 -15.55 -2.17
N ALA A 111 2.31 -14.80 -2.31
CA ALA A 111 2.28 -13.37 -1.98
C ALA A 111 2.58 -13.13 -0.49
N LEU A 112 2.05 -13.95 0.42
CA LEU A 112 2.31 -13.82 1.85
C LEU A 112 3.77 -14.12 2.18
N SER A 113 4.33 -15.18 1.60
CA SER A 113 5.75 -15.52 1.75
C SER A 113 6.66 -14.40 1.23
N LEU A 114 6.33 -13.85 0.06
CA LEU A 114 7.05 -12.70 -0.51
C LEU A 114 6.95 -11.45 0.38
N VAL A 115 5.79 -11.14 0.92
CA VAL A 115 5.58 -9.97 1.78
C VAL A 115 6.29 -10.11 3.12
N ILE A 116 6.34 -11.31 3.71
CA ILE A 116 7.14 -11.61 4.90
C ILE A 116 8.62 -11.33 4.62
N GLU A 117 9.17 -11.87 3.52
CA GLU A 117 10.57 -11.66 3.17
C GLU A 117 10.85 -10.19 2.80
N ARG A 118 9.96 -9.54 2.04
CA ARG A 118 10.03 -8.11 1.72
C ARG A 118 10.17 -7.27 2.99
N SER A 119 9.29 -7.49 3.96
CA SER A 119 9.29 -6.72 5.21
C SER A 119 10.57 -6.93 6.02
N ARG A 120 11.07 -8.16 6.09
CA ARG A 120 12.32 -8.52 6.76
C ARG A 120 13.54 -7.86 6.10
N LEU A 121 13.63 -7.92 4.77
CA LEU A 121 14.74 -7.32 4.02
C LEU A 121 14.73 -5.79 4.12
N MET A 122 13.55 -5.17 4.03
CA MET A 122 13.40 -3.72 4.19
C MET A 122 13.77 -3.27 5.61
N GLN A 123 13.37 -4.02 6.65
CA GLN A 123 13.74 -3.71 8.04
C GLN A 123 15.25 -3.82 8.26
N ALA A 124 15.89 -4.80 7.63
CA ALA A 124 17.33 -5.05 7.76
C ALA A 124 18.20 -4.10 6.91
N ALA A 125 17.60 -3.35 5.96
CA ALA A 125 18.36 -2.53 4.99
C ALA A 125 19.04 -1.32 5.61
N VAL A 126 18.46 -0.75 6.67
CA VAL A 126 18.99 0.43 7.36
C VAL A 126 18.89 0.19 8.88
N PRO A 127 19.97 0.47 9.64
CA PRO A 127 19.93 0.36 11.09
C PRO A 127 18.80 1.18 11.70
N MET A 128 18.23 0.66 12.80
CA MET A 128 17.13 1.33 13.48
C MET A 128 17.53 2.74 13.92
N GLY A 129 16.72 3.74 13.55
CA GLY A 129 16.95 5.14 13.89
C GLY A 129 17.85 5.91 12.93
N GLU A 130 18.46 5.28 11.91
CA GLU A 130 19.26 5.94 10.88
C GLU A 130 18.43 6.35 9.65
N GLY A 131 17.29 5.69 9.42
CA GLY A 131 16.31 6.07 8.42
C GLY A 131 15.20 6.96 8.96
N GLY A 132 14.47 7.60 8.05
CA GLY A 132 13.31 8.41 8.40
C GLY A 132 12.35 8.62 7.23
N ILE A 133 11.12 8.98 7.59
CA ILE A 133 10.03 9.29 6.67
C ILE A 133 9.30 10.53 7.18
N ALA A 134 8.89 11.43 6.27
CA ALA A 134 8.09 12.59 6.64
C ALA A 134 6.99 12.87 5.60
N ALA A 135 5.85 13.34 6.08
CA ALA A 135 4.77 13.83 5.22
C ALA A 135 4.93 15.34 4.99
N ILE A 136 4.98 15.75 3.74
CA ILE A 136 5.02 17.14 3.30
C ILE A 136 3.66 17.48 2.72
N ILE A 137 3.05 18.55 3.23
CA ILE A 137 1.72 19.02 2.83
C ILE A 137 1.80 20.45 2.34
N GLY A 138 1.26 20.72 1.15
CA GLY A 138 1.12 22.06 0.60
C GLY A 138 2.26 22.50 -0.31
N LEU A 139 3.14 21.59 -0.72
CA LEU A 139 4.12 21.81 -1.79
C LEU A 139 3.87 20.86 -2.96
N GLU A 140 4.15 21.34 -4.16
CA GLU A 140 4.11 20.55 -5.39
C GLU A 140 5.33 19.62 -5.49
N GLU A 141 5.16 18.51 -6.20
CA GLU A 141 6.18 17.48 -6.42
C GLU A 141 7.49 18.07 -6.95
N ILE A 142 7.42 18.97 -7.94
CA ILE A 142 8.61 19.58 -8.56
C ILE A 142 9.49 20.32 -7.54
N ASN A 143 8.87 21.00 -6.57
CA ASN A 143 9.60 21.74 -5.54
C ASN A 143 10.21 20.78 -4.51
N ILE A 144 9.48 19.74 -4.11
CA ILE A 144 10.00 18.71 -3.20
C ILE A 144 11.17 17.98 -3.84
N ASN A 145 11.05 17.58 -5.11
CA ASN A 145 12.14 16.91 -5.82
C ASN A 145 13.40 17.79 -5.95
N LYS A 146 13.25 19.11 -6.19
CA LYS A 146 14.38 20.06 -6.20
C LYS A 146 15.05 20.14 -4.81
N ILE A 147 14.26 20.22 -3.74
CA ILE A 147 14.78 20.26 -2.36
C ILE A 147 15.52 18.96 -2.04
N CYS A 148 14.91 17.82 -2.29
CA CYS A 148 15.51 16.51 -2.06
C CYS A 148 16.82 16.34 -2.84
N SER A 149 16.83 16.67 -4.14
CA SER A 149 18.01 16.57 -4.99
C SER A 149 19.16 17.48 -4.51
N LYS A 150 18.85 18.71 -4.06
CA LYS A 150 19.84 19.63 -3.49
C LYS A 150 20.47 19.07 -2.22
N ILE A 151 19.66 18.50 -1.32
CA ILE A 151 20.14 17.92 -0.06
C ILE A 151 20.98 16.66 -0.33
N SER A 152 20.53 15.82 -1.24
CA SER A 152 21.19 14.55 -1.59
C SER A 152 22.48 14.72 -2.42
N GLN A 153 22.91 15.96 -2.73
CA GLN A 153 24.26 16.21 -3.23
C GLN A 153 25.35 15.84 -2.22
N ASN A 154 25.01 15.88 -0.93
CA ASN A 154 25.83 15.25 0.11
C ASN A 154 25.38 13.78 0.28
N PRO A 155 26.28 12.81 0.04
CA PRO A 155 25.94 11.37 0.13
C PRO A 155 25.43 10.93 1.51
N ASP A 156 25.78 11.65 2.59
CA ASP A 156 25.31 11.36 3.95
C ASP A 156 23.83 11.78 4.16
N TYR A 157 23.24 12.57 3.25
CA TYR A 157 21.91 13.14 3.41
C TYR A 157 20.93 12.65 2.32
N LEU A 158 20.98 11.38 2.01
CA LEU A 158 20.05 10.82 1.03
C LEU A 158 18.60 11.06 1.44
N VAL A 159 17.83 11.69 0.55
CA VAL A 159 16.39 11.91 0.70
C VAL A 159 15.73 12.03 -0.67
N SER A 160 14.55 11.45 -0.82
CA SER A 160 13.74 11.54 -2.05
C SER A 160 12.24 11.50 -1.76
N ALA A 161 11.43 11.92 -2.74
CA ALA A 161 10.01 11.63 -2.71
C ALA A 161 9.79 10.12 -2.77
N ALA A 162 8.94 9.61 -1.89
CA ALA A 162 8.67 8.19 -1.69
C ALA A 162 7.22 7.80 -2.01
N ASN A 163 6.24 8.68 -1.69
CA ASN A 163 4.85 8.46 -2.06
C ASN A 163 4.25 9.76 -2.58
N LEU A 164 3.81 9.75 -3.82
CA LEU A 164 3.10 10.86 -4.45
C LEU A 164 1.60 10.65 -4.21
N ASN A 165 1.14 10.97 -2.99
CA ASN A 165 -0.18 10.59 -2.51
C ASN A 165 -1.32 11.46 -3.05
N SER A 166 -1.07 12.73 -3.33
CA SER A 166 -2.00 13.67 -3.97
C SER A 166 -1.24 14.91 -4.44
N TYR A 167 -1.90 15.84 -5.12
CA TYR A 167 -1.30 17.11 -5.56
C TYR A 167 -0.54 17.87 -4.47
N ASN A 168 -1.02 17.77 -3.22
CA ASN A 168 -0.51 18.55 -2.09
C ASN A 168 -0.06 17.69 -0.91
N GLN A 169 0.08 16.37 -1.08
CA GLN A 169 0.53 15.47 -0.03
C GLN A 169 1.54 14.48 -0.60
N ILE A 170 2.79 14.68 -0.25
CA ILE A 170 3.91 13.84 -0.67
C ILE A 170 4.65 13.36 0.58
N VAL A 171 5.01 12.09 0.58
CA VAL A 171 5.88 11.51 1.61
C VAL A 171 7.30 11.50 1.07
N ILE A 172 8.24 11.96 1.88
CA ILE A 172 9.69 11.86 1.62
C ILE A 172 10.31 10.81 2.52
N SER A 173 11.35 10.15 2.02
CA SER A 173 12.05 9.05 2.69
C SER A 173 13.55 9.17 2.47
N GLY A 174 14.36 8.78 3.46
CA GLY A 174 15.80 8.89 3.36
C GLY A 174 16.54 8.65 4.67
N THR A 175 17.79 9.13 4.77
CA THR A 175 18.53 9.16 6.04
C THR A 175 17.85 10.11 7.03
N LYS A 176 18.01 9.87 8.31
CA LYS A 176 17.41 10.71 9.36
C LYS A 176 17.82 12.19 9.21
N GLU A 177 19.09 12.44 8.95
CA GLU A 177 19.64 13.79 8.76
C GLU A 177 19.10 14.41 7.45
N GLY A 178 19.02 13.64 6.36
CA GLY A 178 18.41 14.08 5.10
C GLY A 178 16.95 14.49 5.29
N ILE A 179 16.16 13.70 6.02
CA ILE A 179 14.77 14.00 6.36
C ILE A 179 14.67 15.28 7.21
N ASN A 180 15.51 15.44 8.24
CA ASN A 180 15.49 16.61 9.10
C ASN A 180 15.77 17.91 8.30
N LYS A 181 16.76 17.87 7.42
CA LYS A 181 17.08 19.01 6.51
C LYS A 181 15.94 19.27 5.53
N ALA A 182 15.37 18.21 4.93
CA ALA A 182 14.26 18.35 3.99
C ALA A 182 13.01 18.93 4.66
N ILE A 183 12.69 18.55 5.89
CA ILE A 183 11.60 19.14 6.68
C ILE A 183 11.80 20.66 6.85
N GLN A 184 13.01 21.09 7.21
CA GLN A 184 13.32 22.50 7.41
C GLN A 184 13.21 23.28 6.09
N GLU A 185 13.82 22.78 5.03
CA GLU A 185 13.82 23.44 3.72
C GLU A 185 12.39 23.47 3.11
N CYS A 186 11.60 22.41 3.25
CA CYS A 186 10.20 22.41 2.83
C CYS A 186 9.37 23.46 3.58
N LYS A 187 9.57 23.59 4.90
CA LYS A 187 8.90 24.65 5.69
C LYS A 187 9.29 26.05 5.22
N SER A 188 10.58 26.29 5.00
CA SER A 188 11.09 27.57 4.48
C SER A 188 10.58 27.88 3.08
N SER A 189 10.30 26.85 2.28
CA SER A 189 9.73 26.94 0.93
C SER A 189 8.20 27.02 0.90
N GLY A 190 7.53 27.15 2.05
CA GLY A 190 6.09 27.38 2.13
C GLY A 190 5.23 26.11 2.31
N ALA A 191 5.80 24.99 2.73
CA ALA A 191 5.00 23.82 3.11
C ALA A 191 4.06 24.18 4.27
N LYS A 192 2.76 23.87 4.11
CA LYS A 192 1.78 24.06 5.18
C LYS A 192 2.07 23.18 6.39
N ARG A 193 2.56 21.96 6.15
CA ARG A 193 3.02 21.04 7.19
C ARG A 193 4.17 20.19 6.65
N ALA A 194 5.15 19.90 7.50
CA ALA A 194 6.19 18.92 7.28
C ALA A 194 6.36 18.14 8.59
N ILE A 195 5.85 16.90 8.62
CA ILE A 195 5.62 16.11 9.84
C ILE A 195 6.40 14.81 9.74
N PRO A 196 7.34 14.53 10.66
CA PRO A 196 7.95 13.20 10.77
C PRO A 196 6.87 12.13 11.02
N LEU A 197 6.99 10.98 10.36
CA LEU A 197 6.13 9.84 10.59
C LEU A 197 6.81 8.84 11.54
N PRO A 198 6.05 8.12 12.39
CA PRO A 198 6.59 7.17 13.35
C PRO A 198 7.00 5.83 12.69
N MET A 199 7.82 5.91 11.65
CA MET A 199 8.32 4.77 10.89
C MET A 199 9.82 4.96 10.69
N SER A 200 10.60 3.91 10.97
CA SER A 200 12.07 3.94 10.86
C SER A 200 12.60 3.37 9.54
N VAL A 201 11.79 2.60 8.82
CA VAL A 201 12.19 2.02 7.53
C VAL A 201 11.99 3.07 6.43
N PRO A 202 13.07 3.55 5.80
CA PRO A 202 12.99 4.54 4.73
C PRO A 202 12.58 3.89 3.39
N ALA A 203 11.32 3.42 3.32
CA ALA A 203 10.77 2.75 2.14
C ALA A 203 10.75 3.67 0.91
N HIS A 204 10.81 3.07 -0.28
CA HIS A 204 10.64 3.74 -1.57
C HIS A 204 11.71 4.81 -1.87
N CYS A 205 12.95 4.60 -1.43
CA CYS A 205 14.11 5.42 -1.75
C CYS A 205 15.36 4.56 -1.98
N MET A 206 16.43 5.15 -2.47
CA MET A 206 17.66 4.44 -2.85
C MET A 206 18.34 3.67 -1.71
N LEU A 207 18.06 3.99 -0.45
CA LEU A 207 18.54 3.21 0.70
C LEU A 207 17.98 1.77 0.71
N MET A 208 16.88 1.53 0.00
CA MET A 208 16.26 0.21 -0.12
C MET A 208 16.80 -0.63 -1.29
N LYS A 209 17.73 -0.09 -2.12
CA LYS A 209 18.24 -0.80 -3.31
C LYS A 209 18.86 -2.15 -2.95
N GLY A 210 19.66 -2.22 -1.89
CA GLY A 210 20.27 -3.48 -1.45
C GLY A 210 19.24 -4.52 -0.94
N ALA A 211 18.12 -4.07 -0.37
CA ALA A 211 17.01 -4.96 -0.02
C ALA A 211 16.29 -5.46 -1.29
N ALA A 212 16.09 -4.59 -2.27
CA ALA A 212 15.46 -4.94 -3.55
C ALA A 212 16.29 -5.98 -4.32
N ASP A 213 17.62 -5.84 -4.35
CA ASP A 213 18.51 -6.79 -5.02
C ASP A 213 18.46 -8.19 -4.38
N LYS A 214 18.38 -8.27 -3.05
CA LYS A 214 18.19 -9.55 -2.32
C LYS A 214 16.77 -10.12 -2.50
N PHE A 215 15.79 -9.26 -2.64
CA PHE A 215 14.39 -9.66 -2.80
C PHE A 215 14.13 -10.31 -4.17
N SER A 216 14.92 -9.98 -5.19
CA SER A 216 14.81 -10.61 -6.52
C SER A 216 14.88 -12.13 -6.46
N ASP A 217 15.77 -12.70 -5.63
CA ASP A 217 15.90 -14.15 -5.46
C ASP A 217 14.62 -14.82 -4.93
N SER A 218 13.81 -14.10 -4.16
CA SER A 218 12.53 -14.59 -3.65
C SER A 218 11.45 -14.50 -4.70
N LEU A 219 11.43 -13.42 -5.49
CA LEU A 219 10.50 -13.26 -6.60
C LEU A 219 10.73 -14.30 -7.72
N ASP A 220 11.97 -14.71 -7.95
CA ASP A 220 12.31 -15.72 -8.95
C ASP A 220 11.79 -17.13 -8.59
N LYS A 221 11.55 -17.38 -7.31
CA LYS A 221 10.98 -18.65 -6.82
C LYS A 221 9.45 -18.69 -6.86
N ALA A 222 8.81 -17.53 -6.91
CA ALA A 222 7.35 -17.44 -6.95
C ALA A 222 6.82 -17.59 -8.37
N LYS A 223 5.66 -18.22 -8.51
CA LYS A 223 5.00 -18.40 -9.79
C LYS A 223 4.11 -17.19 -10.09
N PHE A 224 4.41 -16.51 -11.18
CA PHE A 224 3.59 -15.41 -11.70
C PHE A 224 2.76 -15.88 -12.89
N SER A 225 1.50 -15.46 -12.95
CA SER A 225 0.56 -15.71 -14.05
C SER A 225 0.10 -14.39 -14.67
N GLU A 226 -0.48 -14.44 -15.86
CA GLU A 226 -1.11 -13.27 -16.46
C GLU A 226 -2.32 -12.82 -15.61
N PRO A 227 -2.52 -11.52 -15.37
CA PRO A 227 -3.64 -11.02 -14.58
C PRO A 227 -4.97 -11.25 -15.27
N LYS A 228 -5.93 -11.83 -14.56
CA LYS A 228 -7.34 -11.93 -15.02
C LYS A 228 -8.09 -10.62 -14.95
N ILE A 229 -7.67 -9.71 -14.09
CA ILE A 229 -8.17 -8.34 -13.95
C ILE A 229 -6.95 -7.43 -14.13
N PRO A 230 -7.04 -6.38 -14.98
CA PRO A 230 -5.92 -5.46 -15.18
C PRO A 230 -5.43 -4.84 -13.87
N VAL A 231 -4.11 -4.76 -13.65
CA VAL A 231 -3.51 -4.16 -12.45
C VAL A 231 -2.69 -2.95 -12.86
N ILE A 232 -2.90 -1.81 -12.19
CA ILE A 232 -2.04 -0.62 -12.29
C ILE A 232 -0.93 -0.75 -11.25
N LEU A 233 0.33 -0.69 -11.69
CA LEU A 233 1.49 -0.85 -10.83
C LEU A 233 2.01 0.50 -10.30
N ASN A 234 2.64 0.50 -9.13
CA ASN A 234 3.02 1.72 -8.40
C ASN A 234 4.13 2.55 -9.07
N VAL A 235 5.07 1.88 -9.74
CA VAL A 235 6.31 2.53 -10.23
C VAL A 235 6.04 3.52 -11.37
N ASP A 236 5.16 3.15 -12.30
CA ASP A 236 4.86 3.93 -13.50
C ASP A 236 3.38 4.28 -13.69
N SER A 237 2.51 3.76 -12.81
CA SER A 237 1.05 3.98 -12.86
C SER A 237 0.40 3.50 -14.16
N LEU A 238 0.97 2.48 -14.79
CA LEU A 238 0.48 1.86 -16.02
C LEU A 238 -0.12 0.48 -15.73
N LEU A 239 -1.06 0.08 -16.58
CA LEU A 239 -1.53 -1.29 -16.62
C LEU A 239 -0.40 -2.22 -17.10
N GLU A 240 -0.24 -3.35 -16.42
CA GLU A 240 0.72 -4.36 -16.82
C GLU A 240 0.06 -5.74 -16.87
N THR A 241 0.34 -6.50 -17.90
CA THR A 241 -0.18 -7.85 -18.10
C THR A 241 0.92 -8.91 -18.21
N ASN A 242 2.14 -8.49 -18.48
CA ASN A 242 3.27 -9.40 -18.61
C ASN A 242 3.83 -9.79 -17.24
N PRO A 243 3.81 -11.09 -16.86
CA PRO A 243 4.30 -11.56 -15.56
C PRO A 243 5.74 -11.18 -15.24
N GLU A 244 6.64 -11.22 -16.23
CA GLU A 244 8.07 -10.88 -16.04
C GLU A 244 8.25 -9.38 -15.77
N ARG A 245 7.45 -8.53 -16.44
CA ARG A 245 7.48 -7.10 -16.17
C ARG A 245 6.88 -6.78 -14.81
N ILE A 246 5.81 -7.48 -14.40
CA ILE A 246 5.25 -7.33 -13.06
C ILE A 246 6.32 -7.67 -12.01
N ARG A 247 7.04 -8.79 -12.17
CA ARG A 247 8.14 -9.17 -11.29
C ARG A 247 9.22 -8.09 -11.21
N THR A 248 9.68 -7.58 -12.34
CA THR A 248 10.68 -6.50 -12.41
C THR A 248 10.20 -5.24 -11.67
N LYS A 249 8.95 -4.83 -11.91
CA LYS A 249 8.36 -3.64 -11.26
C LYS A 249 8.18 -3.82 -9.76
N LEU A 250 7.95 -5.03 -9.25
CA LEU A 250 7.93 -5.30 -7.81
C LEU A 250 9.30 -5.13 -7.15
N ILE A 251 10.39 -5.46 -7.85
CA ILE A 251 11.76 -5.16 -7.38
C ILE A 251 11.96 -3.64 -7.35
N GLU A 252 11.61 -2.97 -8.43
CA GLU A 252 11.75 -1.52 -8.55
C GLU A 252 10.90 -0.76 -7.53
N GLN A 253 9.73 -1.24 -7.18
CA GLN A 253 8.81 -0.63 -6.21
C GLN A 253 9.46 -0.43 -4.83
N ILE A 254 10.39 -1.30 -4.42
CA ILE A 254 11.00 -1.23 -3.09
C ILE A 254 11.81 0.06 -2.91
N TYR A 255 12.44 0.57 -3.99
CA TYR A 255 13.33 1.74 -3.95
C TYR A 255 12.89 2.91 -4.83
N ASN A 256 11.75 2.80 -5.52
CA ASN A 256 11.15 3.88 -6.32
C ASN A 256 9.84 4.40 -5.71
N PRO A 257 9.44 5.62 -6.03
CA PRO A 257 8.22 6.22 -5.51
C PRO A 257 6.94 5.44 -5.85
N VAL A 258 6.01 5.40 -4.91
CA VAL A 258 4.61 5.03 -5.18
C VAL A 258 3.91 6.22 -5.82
N ARG A 259 3.51 6.09 -7.08
CA ARG A 259 2.88 7.14 -7.89
C ARG A 259 1.36 7.11 -7.75
N TRP A 260 0.86 7.22 -6.50
CA TRP A 260 -0.58 7.06 -6.21
C TRP A 260 -1.45 8.10 -6.92
N LEU A 261 -1.01 9.36 -6.96
CA LEU A 261 -1.69 10.42 -7.69
C LEU A 261 -1.91 10.05 -9.16
N ASP A 262 -0.88 9.53 -9.81
CA ASP A 262 -0.95 9.16 -11.23
C ASP A 262 -1.78 7.88 -11.43
N THR A 263 -1.75 6.93 -10.49
CA THR A 263 -2.64 5.77 -10.47
C THR A 263 -4.12 6.18 -10.52
N ILE A 264 -4.52 7.15 -9.69
CA ILE A 264 -5.91 7.63 -9.68
C ILE A 264 -6.24 8.44 -10.96
N LYS A 265 -5.29 9.18 -11.51
CA LYS A 265 -5.48 9.84 -12.82
C LYS A 265 -5.71 8.81 -13.93
N SER A 266 -4.90 7.74 -14.00
CA SER A 266 -5.09 6.64 -14.95
C SER A 266 -6.48 6.00 -14.81
N MET A 267 -6.97 5.78 -13.59
CA MET A 267 -8.34 5.30 -13.35
C MET A 267 -9.40 6.29 -13.85
N THR A 268 -9.18 7.60 -13.67
CA THR A 268 -10.09 8.64 -14.18
C THR A 268 -10.15 8.63 -15.70
N GLU A 269 -9.01 8.49 -16.37
CA GLU A 269 -8.93 8.37 -17.84
C GLU A 269 -9.66 7.13 -18.36
N MET A 270 -9.64 6.02 -17.60
CA MET A 270 -10.40 4.80 -17.88
C MET A 270 -11.89 4.91 -17.54
N LYS A 271 -12.38 6.11 -17.18
CA LYS A 271 -13.79 6.37 -16.84
C LYS A 271 -14.30 5.60 -15.62
N VAL A 272 -13.42 5.31 -14.68
CA VAL A 272 -13.83 4.78 -13.38
C VAL A 272 -14.63 5.85 -12.64
N THR A 273 -15.83 5.50 -12.20
CA THR A 273 -16.74 6.39 -11.47
C THR A 273 -16.84 6.07 -9.99
N THR A 274 -16.51 4.83 -9.62
CA THR A 274 -16.55 4.37 -8.23
C THR A 274 -15.26 3.59 -7.90
N ILE A 275 -14.66 3.87 -6.75
CA ILE A 275 -13.52 3.10 -6.25
C ILE A 275 -13.88 2.52 -4.87
N ILE A 276 -13.68 1.21 -4.72
CA ILE A 276 -13.85 0.49 -3.47
C ILE A 276 -12.47 0.31 -2.83
N GLU A 277 -12.28 0.81 -1.61
CA GLU A 277 -11.11 0.51 -0.78
C GLU A 277 -11.35 -0.80 -0.04
N CYS A 278 -10.65 -1.85 -0.50
CA CYS A 278 -10.75 -3.21 0.04
C CYS A 278 -9.60 -3.44 1.04
N GLY A 279 -9.82 -3.01 2.27
CA GLY A 279 -8.84 -3.09 3.36
C GLY A 279 -9.31 -2.32 4.59
N PRO A 280 -8.51 -2.36 5.67
CA PRO A 280 -8.82 -1.61 6.89
C PRO A 280 -8.64 -0.11 6.69
N SER A 281 -9.39 0.67 7.50
CA SER A 281 -9.42 2.13 7.45
C SER A 281 -10.03 2.68 6.14
N LYS A 282 -9.88 3.97 5.90
CA LYS A 282 -10.35 4.69 4.70
C LYS A 282 -9.33 5.73 4.22
N VAL A 283 -8.06 5.35 4.32
CA VAL A 283 -6.94 6.23 3.97
C VAL A 283 -6.93 6.53 2.48
N LEU A 284 -7.08 5.50 1.63
CA LEU A 284 -7.09 5.68 0.18
C LEU A 284 -8.34 6.43 -0.28
N CYS A 285 -9.52 6.15 0.28
CA CYS A 285 -10.73 6.94 0.05
C CYS A 285 -10.49 8.44 0.33
N GLY A 286 -9.78 8.75 1.41
CA GLY A 286 -9.42 10.12 1.76
C GLY A 286 -8.44 10.76 0.76
N LEU A 287 -7.49 10.00 0.22
CA LEU A 287 -6.56 10.46 -0.82
C LEU A 287 -7.28 10.65 -2.16
N ILE A 288 -8.12 9.69 -2.57
CA ILE A 288 -8.88 9.75 -3.82
C ILE A 288 -9.76 11.01 -3.87
N LYS A 289 -10.47 11.32 -2.80
CA LYS A 289 -11.29 12.53 -2.70
C LYS A 289 -10.52 13.85 -2.86
N ARG A 290 -9.21 13.84 -2.52
CA ARG A 290 -8.31 15.01 -2.72
C ARG A 290 -7.76 15.09 -4.13
N ILE A 291 -7.79 13.99 -4.89
CA ILE A 291 -7.31 13.91 -6.27
C ILE A 291 -8.46 14.19 -7.24
N SER A 292 -9.60 13.55 -7.02
CA SER A 292 -10.79 13.67 -7.85
C SER A 292 -12.04 13.69 -6.98
N SER A 293 -12.81 14.77 -7.04
CA SER A 293 -14.10 14.90 -6.35
C SER A 293 -15.23 14.16 -7.09
N GLU A 294 -15.03 13.76 -8.32
CA GLU A 294 -16.03 13.10 -9.16
C GLU A 294 -16.11 11.58 -8.88
N ILE A 295 -15.02 11.00 -8.38
CA ILE A 295 -14.97 9.57 -8.08
C ILE A 295 -15.68 9.31 -6.75
N LYS A 296 -16.72 8.49 -6.77
CA LYS A 296 -17.36 7.96 -5.56
C LYS A 296 -16.44 6.94 -4.89
N THR A 297 -16.33 7.01 -3.58
CA THR A 297 -15.52 6.05 -2.81
C THR A 297 -16.39 5.26 -1.85
N ILE A 298 -16.10 3.97 -1.70
CA ILE A 298 -16.70 3.06 -0.73
C ILE A 298 -15.55 2.41 0.03
N ASP A 299 -15.56 2.46 1.37
CA ASP A 299 -14.60 1.73 2.21
C ASP A 299 -15.24 0.45 2.75
N LEU A 300 -14.46 -0.61 2.86
CA LEU A 300 -14.85 -1.88 3.47
C LEU A 300 -14.33 -2.04 4.91
N ASP A 301 -13.79 -0.99 5.50
CA ASP A 301 -13.47 -0.97 6.93
C ASP A 301 -14.75 -1.08 7.76
N SER A 302 -15.84 -0.47 7.29
CA SER A 302 -17.17 -0.59 7.90
C SER A 302 -17.84 -1.90 7.50
N PHE A 303 -18.20 -2.70 8.50
CA PHE A 303 -18.99 -3.94 8.30
C PHE A 303 -20.37 -3.65 7.68
N ASP A 304 -20.97 -2.50 8.01
CA ASP A 304 -22.24 -2.08 7.41
C ASP A 304 -22.12 -1.82 5.89
N ASN A 305 -21.00 -1.27 5.43
CA ASN A 305 -20.76 -1.09 4.00
C ASN A 305 -20.66 -2.44 3.28
N TYR A 306 -20.02 -3.44 3.90
CA TYR A 306 -20.02 -4.81 3.38
C TYR A 306 -21.44 -5.39 3.32
N LEU A 307 -22.23 -5.27 4.39
CA LEU A 307 -23.61 -5.76 4.42
C LEU A 307 -24.47 -5.09 3.33
N ASN A 308 -24.27 -3.80 3.10
CA ASN A 308 -24.97 -3.06 2.04
C ASN A 308 -24.62 -3.59 0.64
N LEU A 309 -23.34 -3.90 0.38
CA LEU A 309 -22.92 -4.54 -0.86
C LEU A 309 -23.53 -5.93 -1.01
N SER A 310 -23.47 -6.77 0.03
CA SER A 310 -23.98 -8.14 0.00
C SER A 310 -25.50 -8.20 -0.17
N ASN A 311 -26.25 -7.23 0.35
CA ASN A 311 -27.69 -7.17 0.23
C ASN A 311 -28.16 -6.60 -1.12
N ALA A 312 -27.34 -5.76 -1.77
CA ALA A 312 -27.71 -5.16 -3.07
C ALA A 312 -27.79 -6.18 -4.21
N GLU A 313 -27.15 -7.36 -4.07
CA GLU A 313 -27.22 -8.44 -5.07
C GLU A 313 -28.30 -9.47 -4.81
N ARG A 314 -28.99 -9.40 -3.67
CA ARG A 314 -30.11 -10.32 -3.34
C ARG A 314 -31.47 -9.82 -3.83
N VAL A 315 -31.53 -8.69 -4.50
CA VAL A 315 -32.72 -8.05 -5.11
C VAL A 315 -32.54 -8.02 -6.63
#